data_11a314cf5ccbcf86aa56726ee82abfac
#
_entry.id   11a314cf5ccbcf86aa56726ee82abfac
#
_cell.length_a   1.000
_cell.length_b   1.000
_cell.length_c   1.000
_cell.angle_alpha   90.00
_cell.angle_beta   90.00
_cell.angle_gamma   90.00
#
_symmetry.space_group_name_H-M   'P 1'
#
loop_
_entity.id
_entity.type
_entity.pdbx_description
1 polymer ?
#
loop_
_entity_poly.entity_id
_entity_poly.type
_entity_poly.pdbx_seq_one_letter_code
_entity_poly.pdbx_strand_id
1 'polypeptide(L)'
;NVDEIIIGNAYASDDEFKAIDQVMKQVYVDIPKNESLGFLADFVPHGLTKRIPFKIHLDKGITALEKEILFNYPSHSDLGDCMNYMLRSRWTRMIYKGKEISCRPCDKAYYTRGDVVIVNDNLVHYRGEIQIVLKEMKVDGQRNLLGHIDENEIFILEHIKAKDVFTFVE
;
A
#
# COMPACT_ATOMS: atom_id res chain seq x y z
N ASN A 1 -16.00 2.86 6.33
CA ASN A 1 -17.01 3.81 5.84
C ASN A 1 -16.64 4.23 4.43
N VAL A 2 -17.61 4.27 3.54
CA VAL A 2 -17.44 4.69 2.16
C VAL A 2 -18.28 5.94 2.01
N ASP A 3 -17.61 7.09 1.80
CA ASP A 3 -18.30 8.38 1.64
C ASP A 3 -18.72 8.62 0.19
N GLU A 4 -18.06 7.93 -0.74
CA GLU A 4 -18.34 8.04 -2.18
C GLU A 4 -18.00 6.73 -2.87
N ILE A 5 -18.85 6.29 -3.79
CA ILE A 5 -18.57 5.16 -4.69
C ILE A 5 -18.35 5.72 -6.09
N ILE A 6 -17.15 5.53 -6.61
CA ILE A 6 -16.81 5.88 -7.99
C ILE A 6 -16.94 4.62 -8.85
N ILE A 7 -17.85 4.65 -9.81
CA ILE A 7 -17.98 3.57 -10.78
C ILE A 7 -16.98 3.81 -11.90
N GLY A 8 -15.92 2.99 -11.90
CA GLY A 8 -14.84 3.07 -12.91
C GLY A 8 -15.22 2.51 -14.29
N ASN A 9 -16.48 2.10 -14.50
CA ASN A 9 -16.95 1.55 -15.76
C ASN A 9 -18.02 2.43 -16.39
N ALA A 10 -17.82 2.83 -17.65
CA ALA A 10 -18.73 3.66 -18.40
C ALA A 10 -20.07 2.96 -18.79
N TYR A 11 -20.24 1.70 -18.45
CA TYR A 11 -21.37 0.86 -18.85
C TYR A 11 -22.24 0.40 -17.68
N ALA A 12 -22.16 1.06 -16.53
CA ALA A 12 -23.05 0.75 -15.41
C ALA A 12 -24.51 1.06 -15.80
N SER A 13 -25.40 0.12 -15.54
CA SER A 13 -26.84 0.26 -15.80
C SER A 13 -27.52 1.07 -14.69
N ASP A 14 -28.70 1.62 -15.00
CA ASP A 14 -29.55 2.32 -14.00
C ASP A 14 -29.92 1.42 -12.81
N ASP A 15 -30.01 0.11 -13.01
CA ASP A 15 -30.33 -0.84 -11.94
C ASP A 15 -29.13 -1.10 -11.02
N GLU A 16 -27.92 -1.07 -11.57
CA GLU A 16 -26.70 -1.09 -10.76
C GLU A 16 -26.56 0.18 -9.91
N PHE A 17 -26.86 1.35 -10.46
CA PHE A 17 -26.91 2.60 -9.71
C PHE A 17 -27.94 2.57 -8.58
N LYS A 18 -29.16 2.05 -8.85
CA LYS A 18 -30.20 1.88 -7.81
C LYS A 18 -29.76 0.91 -6.71
N ALA A 19 -29.13 -0.21 -7.08
CA ALA A 19 -28.62 -1.17 -6.10
C ALA A 19 -27.55 -0.56 -5.19
N ILE A 20 -26.63 0.22 -5.77
CA ILE A 20 -25.60 0.96 -5.02
C ILE A 20 -26.24 1.96 -4.07
N ASP A 21 -27.20 2.77 -4.55
CA ASP A 21 -27.92 3.75 -3.73
C ASP A 21 -28.66 3.09 -2.54
N GLN A 22 -29.25 1.92 -2.76
CA GLN A 22 -29.89 1.17 -1.67
C GLN A 22 -28.90 0.70 -0.62
N VAL A 23 -27.74 0.16 -1.04
CA VAL A 23 -26.69 -0.26 -0.12
C VAL A 23 -26.14 0.93 0.64
N MET A 24 -25.88 2.04 -0.03
CA MET A 24 -25.39 3.27 0.60
C MET A 24 -26.38 3.79 1.65
N LYS A 25 -27.67 3.80 1.36
CA LYS A 25 -28.69 4.20 2.33
C LYS A 25 -28.73 3.32 3.57
N GLN A 26 -28.49 2.01 3.44
CA GLN A 26 -28.42 1.10 4.56
C GLN A 26 -27.17 1.29 5.41
N VAL A 27 -26.02 1.58 4.77
CA VAL A 27 -24.74 1.80 5.45
C VAL A 27 -24.71 3.14 6.21
N TYR A 28 -25.42 4.15 5.72
CA TYR A 28 -25.39 5.51 6.30
C TYR A 28 -26.43 5.78 7.39
N VAL A 29 -27.33 4.86 7.68
CA VAL A 29 -28.37 5.04 8.72
C VAL A 29 -27.78 5.20 10.13
N ASP A 30 -26.57 4.68 10.38
CA ASP A 30 -25.95 4.66 11.70
C ASP A 30 -24.79 5.64 11.89
N ILE A 31 -24.53 6.56 10.96
CA ILE A 31 -23.46 7.54 11.09
C ILE A 31 -24.01 8.84 11.64
N PRO A 32 -23.54 9.33 12.81
CA PRO A 32 -23.93 10.63 13.33
C PRO A 32 -23.58 11.74 12.32
N LYS A 33 -24.53 12.58 11.96
CA LYS A 33 -24.42 13.63 10.93
C LYS A 33 -23.37 14.74 11.20
N ASN A 34 -22.59 14.66 12.28
CA ASN A 34 -21.71 15.73 12.74
C ASN A 34 -20.21 15.41 12.79
N GLU A 35 -19.79 14.26 12.32
CA GLU A 35 -18.36 14.02 12.14
C GLU A 35 -17.98 14.40 10.72
N SER A 36 -17.45 15.63 10.57
CA SER A 36 -16.71 15.98 9.37
C SER A 36 -15.49 15.07 9.33
N LEU A 37 -15.53 14.07 8.47
CA LEU A 37 -14.37 13.25 8.16
C LEU A 37 -13.33 14.18 7.54
N GLY A 38 -12.41 14.64 8.36
CA GLY A 38 -11.22 15.36 7.90
C GLY A 38 -10.54 14.47 6.86
N PHE A 39 -10.62 14.91 5.61
CA PHE A 39 -10.17 14.16 4.47
C PHE A 39 -8.71 13.77 4.66
N LEU A 40 -8.44 12.47 4.80
CA LEU A 40 -7.13 11.80 4.72
C LEU A 40 -6.12 11.98 5.88
N ALA A 41 -6.22 12.98 6.74
CA ALA A 41 -5.26 13.14 7.83
C ALA A 41 -5.48 12.12 8.96
N ASP A 42 -6.70 11.63 9.14
CA ASP A 42 -7.10 10.76 10.24
C ASP A 42 -7.48 9.33 9.83
N PHE A 43 -7.01 8.87 8.67
CA PHE A 43 -7.17 7.47 8.33
C PHE A 43 -6.22 6.58 9.15
N VAL A 44 -6.41 6.63 10.46
CA VAL A 44 -5.89 5.61 11.36
C VAL A 44 -6.91 4.47 11.32
N PRO A 45 -6.52 3.26 10.90
CA PRO A 45 -7.41 2.12 10.95
C PRO A 45 -7.92 1.95 12.38
N HIS A 46 -9.20 2.17 12.61
CA HIS A 46 -9.81 1.92 13.90
C HIS A 46 -9.70 0.42 14.21
N GLY A 47 -8.89 0.04 15.18
CA GLY A 47 -8.84 -1.33 15.71
C GLY A 47 -7.48 -1.95 15.91
N LEU A 48 -6.39 -1.38 15.38
CA LEU A 48 -5.06 -1.95 15.60
C LEU A 48 -4.23 -1.04 16.52
N THR A 49 -4.14 -1.44 17.77
CA THR A 49 -3.23 -0.86 18.76
C THR A 49 -1.77 -1.31 18.59
N LYS A 50 -1.50 -2.26 17.70
CA LYS A 50 -0.15 -2.81 17.48
C LYS A 50 0.24 -2.67 16.04
N ARG A 51 1.41 -2.04 15.81
CA ARG A 51 2.12 -2.07 14.53
C ARG A 51 2.88 -3.38 14.44
N ILE A 52 2.84 -4.02 13.29
CA ILE A 52 3.61 -5.23 13.02
C ILE A 52 4.99 -4.77 12.52
N PRO A 53 6.07 -4.94 13.28
CA PRO A 53 7.41 -4.61 12.79
C PRO A 53 7.89 -5.74 11.89
N PHE A 54 8.36 -5.41 10.68
CA PHE A 54 9.09 -6.33 9.82
C PHE A 54 10.56 -5.99 9.85
N LYS A 55 11.38 -6.94 10.23
CA LYS A 55 12.82 -6.83 10.05
C LYS A 55 13.14 -6.97 8.57
N ILE A 56 13.92 -6.03 8.03
CA ILE A 56 14.30 -6.01 6.63
C ILE A 56 15.81 -6.05 6.45
N HIS A 57 16.28 -6.94 5.58
CA HIS A 57 17.64 -6.96 5.08
C HIS A 57 17.72 -6.07 3.84
N LEU A 58 18.41 -4.94 3.96
CA LEU A 58 18.45 -3.93 2.92
C LEU A 58 19.27 -4.38 1.70
N ASP A 59 18.78 -3.98 0.51
CA ASP A 59 19.55 -4.07 -0.72
C ASP A 59 20.76 -3.10 -0.70
N LYS A 60 21.88 -3.54 -1.28
CA LYS A 60 23.14 -2.75 -1.25
C LYS A 60 23.05 -1.40 -1.96
N GLY A 61 22.15 -1.29 -2.95
CA GLY A 61 21.99 -0.10 -3.75
C GLY A 61 20.98 0.91 -3.23
N ILE A 62 20.35 0.69 -2.07
CA ILE A 62 19.31 1.57 -1.54
C ILE A 62 19.84 2.99 -1.31
N THR A 63 19.08 4.00 -1.78
CA THR A 63 19.43 5.40 -1.61
C THR A 63 18.98 5.96 -0.27
N ALA A 64 19.53 7.12 0.14
CA ALA A 64 19.11 7.80 1.37
C ALA A 64 17.62 8.17 1.36
N LEU A 65 17.08 8.62 0.22
CA LEU A 65 15.66 8.93 0.07
C LEU A 65 14.80 7.68 0.21
N GLU A 66 15.18 6.58 -0.41
CA GLU A 66 14.45 5.31 -0.32
C GLU A 66 14.42 4.79 1.12
N LYS A 67 15.55 4.89 1.85
CA LYS A 67 15.60 4.58 3.29
C LYS A 67 14.68 5.49 4.10
N GLU A 68 14.69 6.79 3.81
CA GLU A 68 13.81 7.76 4.46
C GLU A 68 12.34 7.36 4.28
N ILE A 69 11.91 7.04 3.05
CA ILE A 69 10.54 6.65 2.76
C ILE A 69 10.17 5.34 3.47
N LEU A 70 11.09 4.39 3.51
CA LEU A 70 10.88 3.08 4.12
C LEU A 70 10.72 3.15 5.65
N PHE A 71 11.62 3.88 6.34
CA PHE A 71 11.69 3.84 7.79
C PHE A 71 10.97 5.00 8.50
N ASN A 72 10.92 6.18 7.88
CA ASN A 72 10.32 7.34 8.53
C ASN A 72 8.81 7.43 8.34
N TYR A 73 8.22 6.61 7.46
CA TYR A 73 6.78 6.52 7.37
C TYR A 73 6.22 5.59 8.47
N PRO A 74 5.43 6.13 9.41
CA PRO A 74 5.12 5.41 10.66
C PRO A 74 4.00 4.38 10.55
N SER A 75 3.28 4.31 9.43
CA SER A 75 2.02 3.58 9.36
C SER A 75 1.76 3.00 7.97
N HIS A 76 2.65 2.10 7.52
CA HIS A 76 2.40 1.37 6.29
C HIS A 76 1.14 0.51 6.44
N SER A 77 0.29 0.51 5.43
CA SER A 77 -0.90 -0.34 5.42
C SER A 77 -1.38 -0.58 3.99
N ASP A 78 -2.04 -1.70 3.77
CA ASP A 78 -2.67 -2.05 2.50
C ASP A 78 -4.19 -1.88 2.58
N LEU A 79 -4.83 -1.45 1.49
CA LEU A 79 -6.29 -1.29 1.43
C LEU A 79 -7.06 -2.58 1.09
N GLY A 80 -6.34 -3.65 0.72
CA GLY A 80 -6.91 -4.97 0.47
C GLY A 80 -7.25 -5.27 -1.00
N ASP A 81 -6.96 -4.37 -1.92
CA ASP A 81 -7.34 -4.52 -3.33
C ASP A 81 -6.35 -5.33 -4.20
N CYS A 82 -5.12 -5.55 -3.71
CA CYS A 82 -4.09 -6.30 -4.43
C CYS A 82 -3.43 -7.41 -3.61
N MET A 83 -3.99 -7.78 -2.46
CA MET A 83 -3.38 -8.73 -1.50
C MET A 83 -3.10 -10.13 -2.05
N ASN A 84 -3.63 -10.49 -3.20
CA ASN A 84 -3.28 -11.74 -3.88
C ASN A 84 -1.88 -11.71 -4.52
N TYR A 85 -1.30 -10.52 -4.70
CA TYR A 85 -0.04 -10.32 -5.40
C TYR A 85 0.98 -9.55 -4.56
N MET A 86 0.53 -8.50 -3.85
CA MET A 86 1.39 -7.62 -3.07
C MET A 86 0.60 -6.88 -2.01
N LEU A 87 1.27 -6.45 -0.93
CA LEU A 87 0.77 -5.42 -0.03
C LEU A 87 1.27 -4.06 -0.54
N ARG A 88 0.39 -3.05 -0.57
CA ARG A 88 0.67 -1.76 -1.18
C ARG A 88 0.53 -0.63 -0.18
N SER A 89 1.65 -0.07 0.30
CA SER A 89 1.65 1.16 1.11
C SER A 89 1.61 2.39 0.21
N ARG A 90 0.40 2.86 -0.07
CA ARG A 90 0.14 3.93 -1.07
C ARG A 90 0.41 5.33 -0.56
N TRP A 91 0.28 5.56 0.74
CA TRP A 91 0.36 6.89 1.32
C TRP A 91 1.76 7.49 1.23
N THR A 92 2.79 6.67 1.17
CA THR A 92 4.18 7.11 0.96
C THR A 92 4.31 7.96 -0.29
N ARG A 93 3.65 7.61 -1.40
CA ARG A 93 3.66 8.40 -2.63
C ARG A 93 3.03 9.79 -2.50
N MET A 94 2.08 9.95 -1.58
CA MET A 94 1.43 11.25 -1.34
C MET A 94 2.32 12.16 -0.51
N ILE A 95 2.95 11.62 0.53
CA ILE A 95 3.83 12.35 1.45
C ILE A 95 5.11 12.79 0.73
N TYR A 96 5.67 11.89 -0.08
CA TYR A 96 6.92 12.14 -0.83
C TYR A 96 6.66 12.58 -2.29
N LYS A 97 5.47 13.13 -2.55
CA LYS A 97 5.10 13.65 -3.87
C LYS A 97 6.13 14.66 -4.39
N GLY A 98 6.55 14.47 -5.63
CA GLY A 98 7.54 15.35 -6.27
C GLY A 98 9.01 14.99 -6.01
N LYS A 99 9.30 14.03 -5.12
CA LYS A 99 10.65 13.49 -4.97
C LYS A 99 10.96 12.56 -6.15
N GLU A 100 12.15 12.68 -6.70
CA GLU A 100 12.63 11.82 -7.78
C GLU A 100 13.15 10.51 -7.21
N ILE A 101 12.72 9.39 -7.78
CA ILE A 101 13.19 8.04 -7.45
C ILE A 101 13.68 7.40 -8.73
N SER A 102 14.94 7.66 -9.04
CA SER A 102 15.57 7.15 -10.28
C SER A 102 15.59 5.63 -10.30
N CYS A 103 15.34 5.06 -11.49
CA CYS A 103 15.42 3.61 -11.69
C CYS A 103 16.83 3.10 -11.36
N ARG A 104 16.90 2.02 -10.58
CA ARG A 104 18.15 1.33 -10.26
C ARG A 104 18.17 -0.07 -10.90
N PRO A 105 19.36 -0.56 -11.30
CA PRO A 105 19.52 -1.95 -11.71
C PRO A 105 19.10 -2.92 -10.59
N CYS A 106 18.54 -4.04 -10.98
CA CYS A 106 18.23 -5.15 -10.10
C CYS A 106 18.83 -6.43 -10.71
N ASP A 107 19.64 -7.15 -9.93
CA ASP A 107 20.30 -8.37 -10.40
C ASP A 107 19.36 -9.59 -10.42
N LYS A 108 18.14 -9.45 -9.88
CA LYS A 108 17.12 -10.49 -9.91
C LYS A 108 16.38 -10.48 -11.25
N ALA A 109 16.00 -11.67 -11.74
CA ALA A 109 15.06 -11.80 -12.84
C ALA A 109 13.60 -11.65 -12.38
N TYR A 110 13.34 -12.03 -11.13
CA TYR A 110 12.02 -11.97 -10.49
C TYR A 110 12.13 -11.42 -9.08
N TYR A 111 11.14 -10.63 -8.67
CA TYR A 111 10.88 -10.38 -7.26
C TYR A 111 10.14 -11.58 -6.68
N THR A 112 10.52 -11.96 -5.46
CA THR A 112 9.97 -13.12 -4.76
C THR A 112 9.21 -12.68 -3.50
N ARG A 113 8.45 -13.60 -2.91
CA ARG A 113 7.70 -13.34 -1.68
C ARG A 113 8.63 -12.81 -0.59
N GLY A 114 8.22 -11.70 0.03
CA GLY A 114 9.02 -11.01 1.06
C GLY A 114 9.95 -9.92 0.52
N ASP A 115 10.15 -9.83 -0.81
CA ASP A 115 10.86 -8.68 -1.38
C ASP A 115 10.05 -7.40 -1.14
N VAL A 116 10.74 -6.36 -0.68
CA VAL A 116 10.18 -5.02 -0.49
C VAL A 116 10.73 -4.12 -1.59
N VAL A 117 9.82 -3.51 -2.33
CA VAL A 117 10.17 -2.66 -3.48
C VAL A 117 9.51 -1.30 -3.37
N ILE A 118 10.09 -0.30 -4.04
CA ILE A 118 9.50 1.03 -4.21
C ILE A 118 9.29 1.31 -5.69
N VAL A 119 8.13 1.85 -6.02
CA VAL A 119 7.84 2.27 -7.41
C VAL A 119 8.69 3.49 -7.76
N ASN A 120 9.40 3.42 -8.88
CA ASN A 120 10.33 4.44 -9.35
C ASN A 120 9.74 5.34 -10.46
N ASP A 121 10.57 6.21 -11.04
CA ASP A 121 10.17 7.20 -12.03
C ASP A 121 9.69 6.62 -13.36
N ASN A 122 9.97 5.34 -13.64
CA ASN A 122 9.46 4.67 -14.84
C ASN A 122 7.95 4.38 -14.75
N LEU A 123 7.36 4.46 -13.55
CA LEU A 123 5.92 4.38 -13.33
C LEU A 123 5.43 5.57 -12.48
N VAL A 124 5.53 6.77 -13.06
CA VAL A 124 5.33 8.07 -12.39
C VAL A 124 4.03 8.14 -11.57
N HIS A 125 2.93 7.54 -12.07
CA HIS A 125 1.63 7.60 -11.41
C HIS A 125 1.63 6.96 -10.02
N TYR A 126 2.46 5.94 -9.79
CA TYR A 126 2.59 5.23 -8.52
C TYR A 126 3.92 5.47 -7.81
N ARG A 127 4.74 6.38 -8.33
CA ARG A 127 6.07 6.69 -7.78
C ARG A 127 6.03 6.94 -6.28
N GLY A 128 6.93 6.30 -5.55
CA GLY A 128 7.04 6.42 -4.10
C GLY A 128 6.13 5.47 -3.31
N GLU A 129 5.32 4.65 -3.99
CA GLU A 129 4.55 3.60 -3.33
C GLU A 129 5.48 2.46 -2.92
N ILE A 130 5.42 2.03 -1.65
CA ILE A 130 6.13 0.85 -1.18
C ILE A 130 5.24 -0.37 -1.32
N GLN A 131 5.81 -1.47 -1.80
CA GLN A 131 5.11 -2.72 -2.02
C GLN A 131 5.90 -3.87 -1.40
N ILE A 132 5.21 -4.81 -0.72
CA ILE A 132 5.75 -6.10 -0.29
C ILE A 132 5.21 -7.15 -1.25
N VAL A 133 6.10 -7.87 -1.90
CA VAL A 133 5.75 -8.91 -2.87
C VAL A 133 5.22 -10.14 -2.16
N LEU A 134 4.02 -10.61 -2.52
CA LEU A 134 3.41 -11.83 -1.99
C LEU A 134 3.47 -12.98 -3.00
N LYS A 135 3.42 -12.67 -4.28
CA LYS A 135 3.51 -13.63 -5.38
C LYS A 135 4.62 -13.21 -6.34
N GLU A 136 5.40 -14.17 -6.77
CA GLU A 136 6.49 -13.93 -7.71
C GLU A 136 6.06 -13.07 -8.90
N MET A 137 6.86 -12.07 -9.23
CA MET A 137 6.62 -11.16 -10.34
C MET A 137 7.93 -10.80 -11.04
N LYS A 138 7.87 -10.70 -12.37
CA LYS A 138 9.03 -10.36 -13.18
C LYS A 138 9.53 -8.95 -12.85
N VAL A 139 10.84 -8.78 -12.81
CA VAL A 139 11.46 -7.46 -12.73
C VAL A 139 11.21 -6.71 -14.04
N ASP A 140 10.50 -5.59 -13.95
CA ASP A 140 10.01 -4.79 -15.08
C ASP A 140 10.70 -3.43 -15.23
N GLY A 141 11.66 -3.11 -14.34
CA GLY A 141 12.35 -1.81 -14.32
C GLY A 141 11.49 -0.65 -13.76
N GLN A 142 10.26 -0.91 -13.34
CA GLN A 142 9.36 0.10 -12.76
C GLN A 142 9.47 0.19 -11.22
N ARG A 143 10.28 -0.67 -10.62
CA ARG A 143 10.48 -0.79 -9.18
C ARG A 143 11.96 -0.93 -8.86
N ASN A 144 12.35 -0.33 -7.74
CA ASN A 144 13.66 -0.55 -7.15
C ASN A 144 13.52 -1.51 -5.97
N LEU A 145 14.40 -2.50 -5.88
CA LEU A 145 14.47 -3.37 -4.70
C LEU A 145 15.01 -2.57 -3.51
N LEU A 146 14.28 -2.57 -2.40
CA LEU A 146 14.71 -1.95 -1.14
C LEU A 146 15.39 -2.97 -0.22
N GLY A 147 14.93 -4.21 -0.26
CA GLY A 147 15.43 -5.28 0.57
C GLY A 147 14.49 -6.47 0.60
N HIS A 148 14.71 -7.33 1.58
CA HIS A 148 13.92 -8.54 1.80
C HIS A 148 13.57 -8.68 3.28
N ILE A 149 12.32 -9.03 3.60
CA ILE A 149 11.87 -9.31 4.96
C ILE A 149 12.63 -10.54 5.49
N ASP A 150 13.02 -10.49 6.77
CA ASP A 150 13.72 -11.62 7.41
C ASP A 150 12.95 -12.93 7.20
N GLU A 151 13.64 -13.98 6.81
CA GLU A 151 13.04 -15.29 6.47
C GLU A 151 12.17 -15.85 7.60
N ASN A 152 12.52 -15.54 8.86
CA ASN A 152 11.75 -15.99 10.03
C ASN A 152 10.44 -15.20 10.20
N GLU A 153 10.23 -14.12 9.46
CA GLU A 153 9.05 -13.27 9.56
C GLU A 153 8.12 -13.34 8.33
N ILE A 154 8.56 -14.00 7.25
CA ILE A 154 7.79 -14.12 6.00
C ILE A 154 6.40 -14.74 6.24
N PHE A 155 6.29 -15.67 7.17
CA PHE A 155 5.00 -16.30 7.50
C PHE A 155 3.96 -15.30 8.02
N ILE A 156 4.38 -14.18 8.63
CA ILE A 156 3.49 -13.13 9.12
C ILE A 156 2.66 -12.54 7.98
N LEU A 157 3.23 -12.50 6.76
CA LEU A 157 2.54 -11.99 5.57
C LEU A 157 1.24 -12.76 5.24
N GLU A 158 1.07 -13.99 5.72
CA GLU A 158 -0.16 -14.78 5.55
C GLU A 158 -1.30 -14.32 6.46
N HIS A 159 -0.95 -13.61 7.52
CA HIS A 159 -1.88 -13.17 8.56
C HIS A 159 -2.24 -11.69 8.46
N ILE A 160 -1.56 -10.93 7.61
CA ILE A 160 -1.87 -9.51 7.38
C ILE A 160 -3.22 -9.39 6.69
N LYS A 161 -4.07 -8.55 7.26
CA LYS A 161 -5.38 -8.20 6.72
C LYS A 161 -5.36 -6.78 6.15
N ALA A 162 -6.34 -6.51 5.30
CA ALA A 162 -6.55 -5.14 4.83
C ALA A 162 -6.62 -4.16 6.00
N LYS A 163 -5.89 -3.06 5.88
CA LYS A 163 -5.75 -1.98 6.87
C LYS A 163 -4.93 -2.33 8.13
N ASP A 164 -4.36 -3.51 8.22
CA ASP A 164 -3.35 -3.78 9.26
C ASP A 164 -2.16 -2.84 9.07
N VAL A 165 -1.66 -2.31 10.18
CA VAL A 165 -0.54 -1.37 10.17
C VAL A 165 0.75 -2.11 10.43
N PHE A 166 1.74 -1.86 9.58
CA PHE A 166 3.08 -2.41 9.74
C PHE A 166 4.16 -1.34 9.59
N THR A 167 5.36 -1.65 10.03
CA THR A 167 6.56 -0.81 9.92
C THR A 167 7.73 -1.68 9.52
N PHE A 168 8.81 -1.05 9.11
CA PHE A 168 10.06 -1.74 8.85
C PHE A 168 11.11 -1.36 9.89
N VAL A 169 11.95 -2.32 10.28
CA VAL A 169 13.10 -2.16 11.17
C VAL A 169 14.31 -2.87 10.58
N GLU A 170 15.52 -2.33 10.83
CA GLU A 170 16.78 -2.97 10.42
C GLU A 170 17.14 -4.18 11.29
#